data_ef781249d606f9758343a44931bea7c9
#
_entry.id   ef781249d606f9758343a44931bea7c9
#
_cell.length_a   1.000
_cell.length_b   1.000
_cell.length_c   1.000
_cell.angle_alpha   90.00
_cell.angle_beta   90.00
_cell.angle_gamma   90.00
#
_symmetry.space_group_name_H-M   'P 1'
#
loop_
_entity.id
_entity.type
_entity.pdbx_description
1 polymer ?
#
loop_
_entity_poly.entity_id
_entity_poly.type
_entity_poly.pdbx_seq_one_letter_code
_entity_poly.pdbx_strand_id
1 'polypeptide(L)'
;MAEKVRPGKGSMRARAFAARAALSIIAVGAFAATSCAADFDWKKFQGKTVTFLANNNPISQALLTHKADFEKLTGITLKVDGYQEQQMRQRLVTVMNAHSDEVDVFMTLPSREGQQFAAAGWYADLTSMSKAEAAGDYDYAGLSHALLKAATYDGKLTSMPMNIEGPILYVRTDVFKKCNLEDPKTIADVEAAAKKIKACDTSITPFVSRGLKPALPYTFSNVLHNIGGSYMANGKSALCSPKGKEALDTYSRLLRDYGPPGVVNYSFPQISALYRAGRAAMSFESSNELRTVMEGGARLKDTTLIPFPAGEAGQVPTAIGWGMAVSAHSKQPDAAWYFVQWATSPGVQKQMAVQGIAPPRSAVANDPEYRKWIDEEPVRKQWQAALDVLAAKGSSEVGYPIVANPESREFIGQAVQDLILNQKTVDQACADADKGLDALIAQK
;
A
#
# COMPACT_ATOMS: atom_id res chain seq x y z
N MET A 1 44.82 -28.37 -43.93
CA MET A 1 45.28 -27.62 -45.13
C MET A 1 45.09 -26.16 -44.72
N ALA A 2 46.06 -25.52 -44.18
CA ALA A 2 47.19 -24.76 -44.75
C ALA A 2 46.73 -23.79 -45.84
N GLU A 3 46.74 -22.47 -45.58
CA GLU A 3 47.91 -21.72 -46.03
C GLU A 3 47.92 -20.31 -45.48
N LYS A 4 49.12 -19.94 -45.02
CA LYS A 4 49.59 -18.60 -44.62
C LYS A 4 50.02 -17.81 -45.85
N VAL A 5 49.80 -16.49 -45.88
CA VAL A 5 50.77 -15.58 -46.53
C VAL A 5 50.78 -14.24 -45.78
N ARG A 6 51.99 -13.82 -45.33
CA ARG A 6 52.50 -12.48 -45.02
C ARG A 6 53.62 -12.19 -46.06
N PRO A 7 54.32 -11.04 -46.09
CA PRO A 7 53.99 -9.60 -45.86
C PRO A 7 54.58 -8.73 -47.00
N GLY A 8 54.34 -7.42 -47.02
CA GLY A 8 55.00 -6.47 -47.88
C GLY A 8 55.29 -5.15 -47.16
N LYS A 9 56.57 -4.91 -46.85
CA LYS A 9 57.15 -3.64 -46.42
C LYS A 9 57.42 -2.73 -47.63
N GLY A 10 57.11 -1.44 -47.49
CA GLY A 10 57.56 -0.40 -48.46
C GLY A 10 57.70 0.93 -47.76
N SER A 11 58.99 1.32 -47.53
CA SER A 11 59.45 2.61 -47.04
C SER A 11 59.59 3.62 -48.20
N MET A 12 59.26 4.91 -47.98
CA MET A 12 60.07 6.03 -48.50
C MET A 12 59.65 7.40 -47.92
N ARG A 13 60.54 7.92 -47.15
CA ARG A 13 61.15 9.27 -47.04
C ARG A 13 60.33 10.51 -47.48
N ALA A 14 60.08 11.34 -46.49
CA ALA A 14 60.49 12.76 -46.32
C ALA A 14 60.33 13.77 -47.49
N ARG A 15 59.57 14.84 -47.19
CA ARG A 15 60.00 16.23 -47.42
C ARG A 15 59.23 17.20 -46.54
N ALA A 16 60.01 17.97 -45.76
CA ALA A 16 59.54 19.08 -44.95
C ALA A 16 59.15 20.29 -45.82
N PHE A 17 58.04 20.93 -45.53
CA PHE A 17 57.75 22.32 -45.86
C PHE A 17 57.21 23.03 -44.62
N ALA A 18 58.03 23.97 -44.14
CA ALA A 18 57.65 24.88 -43.07
C ALA A 18 56.73 25.98 -43.63
N ALA A 19 55.55 26.10 -43.11
CA ALA A 19 54.70 27.28 -43.24
C ALA A 19 54.29 27.75 -41.84
N ARG A 20 54.79 28.95 -41.46
CA ARG A 20 54.36 29.68 -40.27
C ARG A 20 52.95 30.15 -40.47
N ALA A 21 52.02 29.65 -39.69
CA ALA A 21 50.71 30.24 -39.54
C ALA A 21 50.55 30.71 -38.09
N ALA A 22 50.26 32.00 -37.93
CA ALA A 22 50.04 32.66 -36.64
C ALA A 22 48.80 32.07 -35.93
N LEU A 23 49.01 31.57 -34.72
CA LEU A 23 47.91 31.15 -33.83
C LEU A 23 47.27 32.41 -33.20
N SER A 24 46.10 32.80 -33.70
CA SER A 24 45.23 33.70 -32.98
C SER A 24 44.45 32.87 -31.95
N ILE A 25 44.83 32.93 -30.69
CA ILE A 25 44.10 32.32 -29.58
C ILE A 25 42.84 33.17 -29.31
N ILE A 26 41.69 32.75 -29.85
CA ILE A 26 40.38 33.23 -29.39
C ILE A 26 40.09 32.46 -28.12
N ALA A 27 40.27 33.10 -26.97
CA ALA A 27 39.75 32.63 -25.67
C ALA A 27 38.25 32.69 -25.72
N VAL A 28 37.57 31.60 -26.07
CA VAL A 28 36.15 31.42 -25.83
C VAL A 28 36.00 31.16 -24.33
N GLY A 29 35.71 32.21 -23.60
CA GLY A 29 35.29 32.11 -22.21
C GLY A 29 33.99 31.28 -22.15
N ALA A 30 34.09 30.02 -21.79
CA ALA A 30 32.97 29.21 -21.38
C ALA A 30 32.41 29.82 -20.08
N PHE A 31 31.45 30.70 -20.19
CA PHE A 31 30.57 31.00 -19.06
C PHE A 31 29.82 29.68 -18.75
N ALA A 32 30.32 28.92 -17.79
CA ALA A 32 29.55 27.93 -17.10
C ALA A 32 28.46 28.72 -16.37
N ALA A 33 27.26 28.80 -16.98
CA ALA A 33 26.06 29.19 -16.28
C ALA A 33 25.84 28.13 -15.22
N THR A 34 26.35 28.35 -14.01
CA THR A 34 25.86 27.68 -12.83
C THR A 34 24.39 28.10 -12.74
N SER A 35 23.51 27.22 -13.25
CA SER A 35 22.10 27.26 -12.93
C SER A 35 22.04 27.04 -11.42
N CYS A 36 22.01 28.14 -10.64
CA CYS A 36 21.46 28.10 -9.30
C CYS A 36 20.01 27.64 -9.49
N ALA A 37 19.72 26.39 -9.23
CA ALA A 37 18.36 25.98 -8.94
C ALA A 37 17.90 26.89 -7.81
N ALA A 38 16.93 27.77 -8.09
CA ALA A 38 16.35 28.62 -7.05
C ALA A 38 15.86 27.68 -5.93
N ASP A 39 16.27 27.98 -4.70
CA ASP A 39 15.80 27.23 -3.55
C ASP A 39 14.27 27.19 -3.57
N PHE A 40 13.70 25.99 -3.36
CA PHE A 40 12.24 25.82 -3.36
C PHE A 40 11.62 26.67 -2.23
N ASP A 41 10.74 27.59 -2.58
CA ASP A 41 10.12 28.51 -1.61
C ASP A 41 8.94 27.86 -0.90
N TRP A 42 9.21 27.22 0.22
CA TRP A 42 8.17 26.62 1.07
C TRP A 42 7.16 27.62 1.62
N LYS A 43 7.47 28.95 1.65
CA LYS A 43 6.60 30.03 2.14
C LYS A 43 5.69 30.64 1.08
N LYS A 44 5.80 30.22 -0.19
CA LYS A 44 5.03 30.76 -1.33
C LYS A 44 3.53 30.88 -1.08
N PHE A 45 2.95 29.96 -0.29
CA PHE A 45 1.52 29.93 0.02
C PHE A 45 1.22 30.20 1.50
N GLN A 46 2.11 30.91 2.20
CA GLN A 46 1.92 31.29 3.59
C GLN A 46 0.58 32.02 3.79
N GLY A 47 -0.14 31.69 4.86
CA GLY A 47 -1.46 32.27 5.20
C GLY A 47 -2.64 31.54 4.53
N LYS A 48 -2.40 30.61 3.62
CA LYS A 48 -3.46 29.75 3.07
C LYS A 48 -3.90 28.68 4.08
N THR A 49 -5.10 28.14 3.89
CA THR A 49 -5.59 26.98 4.64
C THR A 49 -5.85 25.83 3.66
N VAL A 50 -5.25 24.68 3.90
CA VAL A 50 -5.48 23.45 3.12
C VAL A 50 -6.31 22.48 3.95
N THR A 51 -7.42 21.99 3.39
CA THR A 51 -8.29 20.99 4.05
C THR A 51 -7.91 19.59 3.59
N PHE A 52 -7.54 18.74 4.54
CA PHE A 52 -7.16 17.35 4.32
C PHE A 52 -8.22 16.39 4.85
N LEU A 53 -8.85 15.62 3.96
CA LEU A 53 -9.77 14.53 4.30
C LEU A 53 -8.97 13.23 4.53
N ALA A 54 -8.87 12.83 5.79
CA ALA A 54 -8.05 11.72 6.24
C ALA A 54 -8.86 10.50 6.68
N ASN A 55 -8.34 9.30 6.38
CA ASN A 55 -8.74 8.09 7.07
C ASN A 55 -8.04 8.00 8.43
N ASN A 56 -8.79 7.80 9.51
CA ASN A 56 -8.23 7.60 10.86
C ASN A 56 -7.59 6.19 10.98
N ASN A 57 -6.45 6.02 10.33
CA ASN A 57 -5.65 4.80 10.31
C ASN A 57 -4.21 5.06 10.82
N PRO A 58 -3.40 4.02 11.05
CA PRO A 58 -2.02 4.21 11.52
C PRO A 58 -1.16 5.15 10.66
N ILE A 59 -1.40 5.20 9.33
CA ILE A 59 -0.64 6.04 8.39
C ILE A 59 -0.91 7.52 8.65
N SER A 60 -2.19 7.94 8.65
CA SER A 60 -2.55 9.33 8.90
C SER A 60 -2.17 9.76 10.32
N GLN A 61 -2.33 8.86 11.29
CA GLN A 61 -1.93 9.13 12.68
C GLN A 61 -0.42 9.39 12.79
N ALA A 62 0.42 8.58 12.12
CA ALA A 62 1.87 8.80 12.08
C ALA A 62 2.22 10.13 11.40
N LEU A 63 1.61 10.42 10.24
CA LEU A 63 1.82 11.68 9.51
C LEU A 63 1.44 12.90 10.38
N LEU A 64 0.28 12.86 11.02
CA LEU A 64 -0.27 14.01 11.75
C LEU A 64 0.47 14.32 13.06
N THR A 65 1.34 13.43 13.56
CA THR A 65 2.27 13.77 14.65
C THR A 65 3.24 14.88 14.23
N HIS A 66 3.46 15.07 12.92
CA HIS A 66 4.35 16.07 12.32
C HIS A 66 3.60 17.28 11.71
N LYS A 67 2.29 17.42 11.94
CA LYS A 67 1.48 18.52 11.40
C LYS A 67 2.09 19.89 11.70
N ALA A 68 2.56 20.11 12.92
CA ALA A 68 3.15 21.37 13.34
C ALA A 68 4.44 21.71 12.56
N ASP A 69 5.21 20.71 12.14
CA ASP A 69 6.43 20.91 11.33
C ASP A 69 6.07 21.44 9.95
N PHE A 70 5.00 20.92 9.33
CA PHE A 70 4.47 21.42 8.07
C PHE A 70 4.03 22.88 8.18
N GLU A 71 3.20 23.19 9.18
CA GLU A 71 2.67 24.54 9.38
C GLU A 71 3.78 25.56 9.67
N LYS A 72 4.78 25.19 10.45
CA LYS A 72 5.96 26.01 10.71
C LYS A 72 6.81 26.23 9.46
N LEU A 73 7.04 25.17 8.66
CA LEU A 73 7.84 25.23 7.44
C LEU A 73 7.19 26.14 6.39
N THR A 74 5.89 25.96 6.16
CA THR A 74 5.19 26.57 5.03
C THR A 74 4.39 27.82 5.39
N GLY A 75 3.96 27.98 6.64
CA GLY A 75 2.98 28.96 7.06
C GLY A 75 1.56 28.70 6.53
N ILE A 76 1.32 27.53 5.94
CA ILE A 76 -0.01 27.05 5.55
C ILE A 76 -0.66 26.43 6.78
N THR A 77 -1.91 26.75 7.06
CA THR A 77 -2.72 26.09 8.09
C THR A 77 -3.31 24.80 7.53
N LEU A 78 -3.07 23.67 8.19
CA LEU A 78 -3.66 22.38 7.81
C LEU A 78 -4.91 22.10 8.63
N LYS A 79 -6.09 22.18 7.99
CA LYS A 79 -7.35 21.71 8.57
C LYS A 79 -7.51 20.21 8.25
N VAL A 80 -7.70 19.39 9.28
CA VAL A 80 -7.83 17.93 9.13
C VAL A 80 -9.26 17.51 9.44
N ASP A 81 -9.91 16.88 8.45
CA ASP A 81 -11.21 16.22 8.59
C ASP A 81 -10.96 14.69 8.61
N GLY A 82 -10.90 14.12 9.83
CA GLY A 82 -10.56 12.71 10.03
C GLY A 82 -11.79 11.85 10.30
N TYR A 83 -11.96 10.75 9.54
CA TYR A 83 -13.08 9.83 9.68
C TYR A 83 -12.60 8.36 9.68
N GLN A 84 -13.45 7.46 10.18
CA GLN A 84 -13.28 6.03 9.93
C GLN A 84 -13.38 5.73 8.42
N GLU A 85 -12.68 4.70 7.97
CA GLU A 85 -12.44 4.43 6.54
C GLU A 85 -13.70 4.51 5.67
N GLN A 86 -14.78 3.86 6.07
CA GLN A 86 -16.01 3.86 5.27
C GLN A 86 -16.73 5.21 5.29
N GLN A 87 -16.69 5.91 6.42
CA GLN A 87 -17.25 7.26 6.55
C GLN A 87 -16.47 8.28 5.73
N MET A 88 -15.12 8.17 5.73
CA MET A 88 -14.25 9.00 4.90
C MET A 88 -14.59 8.84 3.41
N ARG A 89 -14.78 7.60 2.93
CA ARG A 89 -15.17 7.35 1.54
C ARG A 89 -16.55 7.91 1.20
N GLN A 90 -17.53 7.73 2.08
CA GLN A 90 -18.88 8.29 1.89
C GLN A 90 -18.84 9.82 1.83
N ARG A 91 -18.08 10.45 2.73
CA ARG A 91 -17.87 11.91 2.73
C ARG A 91 -17.21 12.37 1.43
N LEU A 92 -16.15 11.67 1.00
CA LEU A 92 -15.44 11.97 -0.25
C LEU A 92 -16.39 11.90 -1.47
N VAL A 93 -17.14 10.82 -1.61
CA VAL A 93 -18.12 10.66 -2.70
C VAL A 93 -19.15 11.78 -2.69
N THR A 94 -19.66 12.17 -1.53
CA THR A 94 -20.63 13.27 -1.40
C THR A 94 -20.03 14.61 -1.86
N VAL A 95 -18.82 14.94 -1.40
CA VAL A 95 -18.12 16.19 -1.75
C VAL A 95 -17.81 16.26 -3.24
N MET A 96 -17.29 15.16 -3.80
CA MET A 96 -16.87 15.10 -5.20
C MET A 96 -18.06 15.15 -6.17
N ASN A 97 -19.16 14.45 -5.86
CA ASN A 97 -20.38 14.51 -6.66
C ASN A 97 -21.02 15.92 -6.65
N ALA A 98 -20.87 16.64 -5.54
CA ALA A 98 -21.33 18.02 -5.44
C ALA A 98 -20.38 19.04 -6.10
N HIS A 99 -19.26 18.61 -6.66
CA HIS A 99 -18.18 19.48 -7.17
C HIS A 99 -17.74 20.54 -6.14
N SER A 100 -17.78 20.18 -4.85
CA SER A 100 -17.47 21.08 -3.75
C SER A 100 -15.95 21.28 -3.60
N ASP A 101 -15.54 22.50 -3.26
CA ASP A 101 -14.16 22.88 -2.94
C ASP A 101 -13.81 22.74 -1.43
N GLU A 102 -14.68 22.06 -0.65
CA GLU A 102 -14.46 21.87 0.79
C GLU A 102 -13.24 21.00 1.11
N VAL A 103 -12.78 20.16 0.17
CA VAL A 103 -11.64 19.25 0.33
C VAL A 103 -10.58 19.58 -0.71
N ASP A 104 -9.36 19.91 -0.24
CA ASP A 104 -8.21 20.17 -1.12
C ASP A 104 -7.38 18.91 -1.35
N VAL A 105 -7.13 18.15 -0.28
CA VAL A 105 -6.32 16.91 -0.29
C VAL A 105 -7.10 15.79 0.37
N PHE A 106 -6.99 14.59 -0.17
CA PHE A 106 -7.65 13.41 0.41
C PHE A 106 -6.79 12.15 0.29
N MET A 107 -6.98 11.23 1.23
CA MET A 107 -6.42 9.88 1.15
C MET A 107 -7.24 9.04 0.18
N THR A 108 -6.55 8.28 -0.66
CA THR A 108 -7.14 7.37 -1.65
C THR A 108 -6.38 6.06 -1.69
N LEU A 109 -7.07 4.98 -2.06
CA LEU A 109 -6.48 3.67 -2.27
C LEU A 109 -6.58 3.29 -3.76
N PRO A 110 -5.52 3.51 -4.58
CA PRO A 110 -5.57 3.29 -6.03
C PRO A 110 -6.07 1.90 -6.42
N SER A 111 -5.70 0.86 -5.68
CA SER A 111 -6.13 -0.52 -5.91
C SER A 111 -7.63 -0.79 -5.65
N ARG A 112 -8.35 0.17 -5.10
CA ARG A 112 -9.79 0.05 -4.80
C ARG A 112 -10.63 1.03 -5.60
N GLU A 113 -10.52 2.33 -5.28
CA GLU A 113 -11.34 3.38 -5.89
C GLU A 113 -10.64 4.15 -7.01
N GLY A 114 -9.33 3.92 -7.23
CA GLY A 114 -8.52 4.75 -8.12
C GLY A 114 -9.07 4.83 -9.54
N GLN A 115 -9.45 3.71 -10.14
CA GLN A 115 -10.01 3.67 -11.50
C GLN A 115 -11.36 4.38 -11.57
N GLN A 116 -12.24 4.17 -10.58
CA GLN A 116 -13.56 4.82 -10.51
C GLN A 116 -13.43 6.34 -10.38
N PHE A 117 -12.58 6.81 -9.46
CA PHE A 117 -12.42 8.24 -9.21
C PHE A 117 -11.68 8.94 -10.34
N ALA A 118 -10.75 8.25 -11.02
CA ALA A 118 -10.11 8.76 -12.23
C ALA A 118 -11.10 8.92 -13.38
N ALA A 119 -11.95 7.92 -13.62
CA ALA A 119 -13.02 7.98 -14.63
C ALA A 119 -14.04 9.09 -14.33
N ALA A 120 -14.33 9.36 -13.03
CA ALA A 120 -15.19 10.45 -12.60
C ALA A 120 -14.52 11.85 -12.64
N GLY A 121 -13.20 11.92 -12.93
CA GLY A 121 -12.48 13.19 -13.02
C GLY A 121 -12.25 13.87 -11.65
N TRP A 122 -12.18 13.12 -10.56
CA TRP A 122 -12.07 13.67 -9.19
C TRP A 122 -10.65 13.99 -8.75
N TYR A 123 -9.64 13.51 -9.49
CA TYR A 123 -8.23 13.76 -9.20
C TYR A 123 -7.68 14.94 -10.01
N ALA A 124 -6.93 15.83 -9.38
CA ALA A 124 -6.02 16.70 -10.10
C ALA A 124 -4.86 15.89 -10.71
N ASP A 125 -4.33 16.32 -11.85
CA ASP A 125 -3.17 15.70 -12.47
C ASP A 125 -1.88 16.16 -11.77
N LEU A 126 -1.24 15.25 -11.06
CA LEU A 126 0.01 15.51 -10.34
C LEU A 126 1.27 15.30 -11.19
N THR A 127 1.15 14.96 -12.49
CA THR A 127 2.28 14.56 -13.33
C THR A 127 3.33 15.67 -13.45
N SER A 128 2.92 16.91 -13.71
CA SER A 128 3.82 18.06 -13.80
C SER A 128 4.31 18.50 -12.42
N MET A 129 3.41 18.60 -11.45
CA MET A 129 3.71 19.04 -10.09
C MET A 129 4.78 18.17 -9.43
N SER A 130 4.69 16.85 -9.59
CA SER A 130 5.62 15.90 -8.95
C SER A 130 7.03 15.90 -9.54
N LYS A 131 7.22 16.45 -10.74
CA LYS A 131 8.51 16.43 -11.46
C LYS A 131 9.12 17.83 -11.62
N ALA A 132 8.34 18.80 -11.99
CA ALA A 132 8.82 20.15 -12.32
C ALA A 132 8.63 21.16 -11.18
N GLU A 133 7.64 20.95 -10.31
CA GLU A 133 7.26 21.88 -9.25
C GLU A 133 7.53 21.31 -7.85
N ALA A 134 8.34 20.26 -7.77
CA ALA A 134 8.75 19.67 -6.50
C ALA A 134 10.06 20.29 -6.00
N ALA A 135 10.25 20.27 -4.67
CA ALA A 135 11.52 20.63 -4.05
C ALA A 135 12.65 19.71 -4.57
N GLY A 136 13.88 20.25 -4.68
CA GLY A 136 15.01 19.53 -5.30
C GLY A 136 15.38 18.22 -4.58
N ASP A 137 15.06 18.08 -3.30
CA ASP A 137 15.31 16.90 -2.46
C ASP A 137 14.10 15.94 -2.41
N TYR A 138 13.04 16.19 -3.20
CA TYR A 138 11.83 15.39 -3.18
C TYR A 138 12.05 13.93 -3.63
N ASP A 139 13.08 13.65 -4.46
CA ASP A 139 13.45 12.31 -4.93
C ASP A 139 12.27 11.51 -5.51
N TYR A 140 11.61 12.07 -6.54
CA TYR A 140 10.51 11.38 -7.23
C TYR A 140 10.93 9.99 -7.76
N ALA A 141 12.16 9.87 -8.28
CA ALA A 141 12.67 8.65 -8.88
C ALA A 141 12.85 7.50 -7.86
N GLY A 142 13.02 7.84 -6.59
CA GLY A 142 13.15 6.85 -5.51
C GLY A 142 11.84 6.20 -5.06
N LEU A 143 10.68 6.69 -5.54
CA LEU A 143 9.38 6.11 -5.22
C LEU A 143 9.15 4.77 -5.92
N SER A 144 8.38 3.89 -5.29
CA SER A 144 8.00 2.59 -5.86
C SER A 144 7.30 2.73 -7.21
N HIS A 145 7.93 2.21 -8.27
CA HIS A 145 7.35 2.19 -9.62
C HIS A 145 6.00 1.47 -9.67
N ALA A 146 5.84 0.40 -8.91
CA ALA A 146 4.59 -0.37 -8.86
C ALA A 146 3.44 0.49 -8.30
N LEU A 147 3.69 1.25 -7.23
CA LEU A 147 2.69 2.14 -6.63
C LEU A 147 2.39 3.34 -7.52
N LEU A 148 3.41 3.94 -8.15
CA LEU A 148 3.20 5.03 -9.12
C LEU A 148 2.39 4.53 -10.33
N LYS A 149 2.70 3.33 -10.85
CA LYS A 149 1.91 2.72 -11.93
C LYS A 149 0.46 2.48 -11.51
N ALA A 150 0.22 1.97 -10.31
CA ALA A 150 -1.12 1.74 -9.77
C ALA A 150 -1.91 3.04 -9.58
N ALA A 151 -1.22 4.18 -9.37
CA ALA A 151 -1.81 5.50 -9.22
C ALA A 151 -1.86 6.31 -10.53
N THR A 152 -1.55 5.70 -11.70
CA THR A 152 -1.54 6.38 -12.99
C THR A 152 -2.67 5.86 -13.87
N TYR A 153 -3.57 6.73 -14.28
CA TYR A 153 -4.71 6.44 -15.16
C TYR A 153 -4.65 7.37 -16.36
N ASP A 154 -4.78 6.83 -17.57
CA ASP A 154 -4.71 7.59 -18.84
C ASP A 154 -3.49 8.52 -18.92
N GLY A 155 -2.35 8.04 -18.42
CA GLY A 155 -1.09 8.80 -18.38
C GLY A 155 -1.00 9.89 -17.34
N LYS A 156 -2.02 10.10 -16.51
CA LYS A 156 -2.07 11.09 -15.43
C LYS A 156 -1.80 10.44 -14.08
N LEU A 157 -0.87 11.00 -13.33
CA LEU A 157 -0.60 10.59 -11.95
C LEU A 157 -1.66 11.24 -11.04
N THR A 158 -2.42 10.41 -10.31
CA THR A 158 -3.57 10.83 -9.51
C THR A 158 -3.27 10.98 -8.02
N SER A 159 -2.23 10.31 -7.53
CA SER A 159 -1.85 10.39 -6.11
C SER A 159 -0.38 10.04 -5.89
N MET A 160 0.18 10.58 -4.81
CA MET A 160 1.54 10.28 -4.36
C MET A 160 1.52 9.19 -3.30
N PRO A 161 2.36 8.12 -3.41
CA PRO A 161 2.38 7.02 -2.45
C PRO A 161 2.80 7.48 -1.05
N MET A 162 2.02 7.13 -0.03
CA MET A 162 2.32 7.38 1.38
C MET A 162 3.08 6.23 2.03
N ASN A 163 2.77 4.99 1.65
CA ASN A 163 3.32 3.76 2.25
C ASN A 163 3.24 2.60 1.26
N ILE A 164 3.85 1.47 1.65
CA ILE A 164 3.54 0.14 1.12
C ILE A 164 2.98 -0.70 2.25
N GLU A 165 1.97 -1.53 1.97
CA GLU A 165 1.38 -2.43 2.96
C GLU A 165 0.78 -3.68 2.34
N GLY A 166 0.61 -4.68 3.17
CA GLY A 166 -0.18 -5.87 2.89
C GLY A 166 -0.55 -6.57 4.19
N PRO A 167 -1.52 -7.49 4.16
CA PRO A 167 -1.85 -8.28 5.34
C PRO A 167 -0.72 -9.23 5.69
N ILE A 168 -0.37 -9.27 6.97
CA ILE A 168 0.58 -10.21 7.58
C ILE A 168 -0.08 -10.88 8.79
N LEU A 169 0.48 -11.98 9.25
CA LEU A 169 -0.04 -12.68 10.42
C LEU A 169 0.72 -12.27 11.67
N TYR A 170 0.00 -11.68 12.62
CA TYR A 170 0.45 -11.39 13.99
C TYR A 170 0.13 -12.58 14.87
N VAL A 171 1.13 -13.13 15.55
CA VAL A 171 1.01 -14.36 16.36
C VAL A 171 1.43 -14.08 17.80
N ARG A 172 0.61 -14.51 18.75
CA ARG A 172 0.90 -14.43 20.19
C ARG A 172 1.80 -15.58 20.61
N THR A 173 3.08 -15.29 20.82
CA THR A 173 4.09 -16.30 21.16
C THR A 173 3.84 -16.97 22.52
N ASP A 174 3.30 -16.24 23.48
CA ASP A 174 2.94 -16.79 24.79
C ASP A 174 1.79 -17.81 24.71
N VAL A 175 0.77 -17.54 23.86
CA VAL A 175 -0.33 -18.47 23.61
C VAL A 175 0.15 -19.70 22.86
N PHE A 176 0.98 -19.50 21.82
CA PHE A 176 1.56 -20.60 21.04
C PHE A 176 2.41 -21.52 21.91
N LYS A 177 3.24 -20.94 22.79
CA LYS A 177 4.01 -21.70 23.79
C LYS A 177 3.11 -22.48 24.75
N LYS A 178 2.06 -21.82 25.31
CA LYS A 178 1.08 -22.44 26.20
C LYS A 178 0.39 -23.64 25.56
N CYS A 179 0.04 -23.54 24.28
CA CYS A 179 -0.68 -24.57 23.53
C CYS A 179 0.26 -25.55 22.80
N ASN A 180 1.58 -25.44 22.98
CA ASN A 180 2.59 -26.27 22.32
C ASN A 180 2.41 -26.26 20.79
N LEU A 181 2.49 -25.04 20.20
CA LEU A 181 2.35 -24.76 18.77
C LEU A 181 3.64 -24.17 18.22
N GLU A 182 3.90 -24.45 16.95
CA GLU A 182 4.91 -23.77 16.13
C GLU A 182 4.24 -22.74 15.21
N ASP A 183 5.04 -21.81 14.67
CA ASP A 183 4.56 -20.82 13.72
C ASP A 183 4.02 -21.49 12.45
N PRO A 184 2.81 -21.14 11.98
CA PRO A 184 2.18 -21.76 10.82
C PRO A 184 2.93 -21.41 9.53
N LYS A 185 3.14 -22.40 8.67
CA LYS A 185 3.82 -22.27 7.36
C LYS A 185 2.85 -22.33 6.19
N THR A 186 1.70 -22.98 6.41
CA THR A 186 0.64 -23.12 5.41
C THR A 186 -0.70 -22.62 5.95
N ILE A 187 -1.67 -22.36 5.05
CA ILE A 187 -3.04 -22.00 5.44
C ILE A 187 -3.66 -23.11 6.31
N ALA A 188 -3.38 -24.38 6.00
CA ALA A 188 -3.84 -25.51 6.80
C ALA A 188 -3.26 -25.50 8.22
N ASP A 189 -2.00 -25.06 8.39
CA ASP A 189 -1.40 -24.92 9.73
C ASP A 189 -2.06 -23.80 10.53
N VAL A 190 -2.51 -22.72 9.90
CA VAL A 190 -3.28 -21.64 10.57
C VAL A 190 -4.57 -22.21 11.15
N GLU A 191 -5.29 -23.02 10.35
CA GLU A 191 -6.54 -23.64 10.81
C GLU A 191 -6.30 -24.67 11.92
N ALA A 192 -5.25 -25.51 11.77
CA ALA A 192 -4.87 -26.47 12.79
C ALA A 192 -4.46 -25.79 14.11
N ALA A 193 -3.70 -24.69 14.03
CA ALA A 193 -3.34 -23.87 15.18
C ALA A 193 -4.58 -23.26 15.84
N ALA A 194 -5.49 -22.67 15.06
CA ALA A 194 -6.73 -22.10 15.57
C ALA A 194 -7.60 -23.13 16.29
N LYS A 195 -7.73 -24.33 15.72
CA LYS A 195 -8.46 -25.46 16.34
C LYS A 195 -7.81 -25.86 17.67
N LYS A 196 -6.49 -25.97 17.71
CA LYS A 196 -5.77 -26.36 18.93
C LYS A 196 -5.84 -25.29 20.02
N ILE A 197 -5.76 -24.00 19.65
CA ILE A 197 -5.92 -22.88 20.59
C ILE A 197 -7.34 -22.90 21.18
N LYS A 198 -8.38 -23.08 20.36
CA LYS A 198 -9.77 -23.18 20.83
C LYS A 198 -9.97 -24.27 21.88
N ALA A 199 -9.24 -25.38 21.77
CA ALA A 199 -9.29 -26.48 22.76
C ALA A 199 -8.40 -26.21 23.99
N CYS A 200 -7.27 -25.52 23.81
CA CYS A 200 -6.26 -25.28 24.83
C CYS A 200 -6.61 -24.09 25.75
N ASP A 201 -7.24 -23.03 25.18
CA ASP A 201 -7.57 -21.80 25.90
C ASP A 201 -8.86 -21.17 25.39
N THR A 202 -9.96 -21.47 26.08
CA THR A 202 -11.30 -20.95 25.73
C THR A 202 -11.49 -19.46 26.03
N SER A 203 -10.54 -18.82 26.70
CA SER A 203 -10.62 -17.39 27.07
C SER A 203 -10.11 -16.46 25.97
N ILE A 204 -9.46 -17.01 24.93
CA ILE A 204 -8.86 -16.24 23.84
C ILE A 204 -9.50 -16.59 22.50
N THR A 205 -9.71 -15.60 21.65
CA THR A 205 -10.13 -15.81 20.25
C THR A 205 -8.96 -16.39 19.46
N PRO A 206 -9.10 -17.59 18.85
CA PRO A 206 -8.00 -18.23 18.15
C PRO A 206 -7.48 -17.45 16.93
N PHE A 207 -8.43 -16.93 16.11
CA PHE A 207 -8.11 -16.23 14.86
C PHE A 207 -9.04 -15.04 14.65
N VAL A 208 -8.52 -13.92 14.20
CA VAL A 208 -9.32 -12.76 13.82
C VAL A 208 -8.82 -12.13 12.52
N SER A 209 -9.74 -11.77 11.64
CA SER A 209 -9.50 -11.02 10.41
C SER A 209 -10.76 -10.25 10.01
N ARG A 210 -10.72 -9.55 8.86
CA ARG A 210 -11.83 -8.69 8.41
C ARG A 210 -13.04 -9.50 8.02
N GLY A 211 -14.19 -9.17 8.59
CA GLY A 211 -15.51 -9.72 8.24
C GLY A 211 -16.47 -8.69 7.67
N LEU A 212 -16.16 -7.38 7.80
CA LEU A 212 -16.99 -6.31 7.25
C LEU A 212 -16.92 -6.30 5.72
N LYS A 213 -18.06 -6.39 5.02
CA LYS A 213 -18.18 -6.58 3.56
C LYS A 213 -17.20 -5.74 2.73
N PRO A 214 -17.22 -4.39 2.77
CA PRO A 214 -16.35 -3.59 1.92
C PRO A 214 -14.86 -3.66 2.32
N ALA A 215 -14.55 -4.16 3.52
CA ALA A 215 -13.19 -4.23 4.05
C ALA A 215 -12.52 -5.60 3.83
N LEU A 216 -13.30 -6.70 3.90
CA LEU A 216 -12.76 -8.05 3.90
C LEU A 216 -11.99 -8.47 2.63
N PRO A 217 -12.28 -7.95 1.40
CA PRO A 217 -11.49 -8.33 0.23
C PRO A 217 -9.99 -8.05 0.38
N TYR A 218 -9.58 -7.12 1.23
CA TYR A 218 -8.18 -6.84 1.51
C TYR A 218 -7.42 -8.06 2.07
N THR A 219 -8.02 -8.81 2.99
CA THR A 219 -7.45 -10.03 3.57
C THR A 219 -7.85 -11.29 2.82
N PHE A 220 -9.07 -11.34 2.28
CA PHE A 220 -9.55 -12.47 1.49
C PHE A 220 -8.72 -12.70 0.22
N SER A 221 -8.26 -11.62 -0.46
CA SER A 221 -7.42 -11.72 -1.67
C SER A 221 -6.15 -12.56 -1.42
N ASN A 222 -5.52 -12.44 -0.24
CA ASN A 222 -4.38 -13.27 0.11
C ASN A 222 -4.71 -14.77 0.11
N VAL A 223 -5.84 -15.13 0.71
CA VAL A 223 -6.28 -16.53 0.76
C VAL A 223 -6.61 -17.03 -0.65
N LEU A 224 -7.34 -16.20 -1.42
CA LEU A 224 -7.71 -16.52 -2.80
C LEU A 224 -6.47 -16.79 -3.67
N HIS A 225 -5.53 -15.85 -3.67
CA HIS A 225 -4.33 -15.95 -4.51
C HIS A 225 -3.38 -17.06 -4.03
N ASN A 226 -3.19 -17.23 -2.73
CA ASN A 226 -2.34 -18.30 -2.19
C ASN A 226 -2.88 -19.70 -2.50
N ILE A 227 -4.20 -19.88 -2.58
CA ILE A 227 -4.85 -21.12 -3.02
C ILE A 227 -4.75 -21.31 -4.54
N GLY A 228 -4.46 -20.25 -5.31
CA GLY A 228 -4.38 -20.26 -6.77
C GLY A 228 -5.68 -19.86 -7.46
N GLY A 229 -6.59 -19.22 -6.72
CA GLY A 229 -7.78 -18.59 -7.28
C GLY A 229 -7.51 -17.19 -7.87
N SER A 230 -8.47 -16.69 -8.61
CA SER A 230 -8.48 -15.34 -9.16
C SER A 230 -9.90 -14.76 -9.11
N TYR A 231 -10.01 -13.44 -9.19
CA TYR A 231 -11.31 -12.80 -9.26
C TYR A 231 -11.99 -12.94 -10.62
N MET A 232 -11.19 -12.91 -11.70
CA MET A 232 -11.69 -12.98 -13.07
C MET A 232 -10.94 -14.03 -13.89
N ALA A 233 -11.69 -14.68 -14.79
CA ALA A 233 -11.14 -15.53 -15.83
C ALA A 233 -11.98 -15.35 -17.11
N ASN A 234 -11.34 -15.19 -18.27
CA ASN A 234 -12.00 -15.04 -19.57
C ASN A 234 -13.08 -13.93 -19.60
N GLY A 235 -12.84 -12.82 -18.89
CA GLY A 235 -13.74 -11.67 -18.84
C GLY A 235 -15.00 -11.85 -18.00
N LYS A 236 -15.08 -12.90 -17.18
CA LYS A 236 -16.18 -13.19 -16.24
C LYS A 236 -15.67 -13.36 -14.82
N SER A 237 -16.57 -13.33 -13.85
CA SER A 237 -16.25 -13.70 -12.48
C SER A 237 -15.72 -15.13 -12.41
N ALA A 238 -14.69 -15.36 -11.59
CA ALA A 238 -14.10 -16.67 -11.33
C ALA A 238 -14.30 -17.10 -9.85
N LEU A 239 -15.16 -16.41 -9.10
CA LEU A 239 -15.38 -16.70 -7.69
C LEU A 239 -16.00 -18.10 -7.47
N CYS A 240 -16.80 -18.58 -8.42
CA CYS A 240 -17.36 -19.94 -8.44
C CYS A 240 -16.42 -21.00 -9.06
N SER A 241 -15.19 -20.66 -9.45
CA SER A 241 -14.21 -21.67 -9.82
C SER A 241 -13.89 -22.61 -8.65
N PRO A 242 -13.35 -23.83 -8.89
CA PRO A 242 -12.98 -24.71 -7.78
C PRO A 242 -12.08 -24.03 -6.73
N LYS A 243 -11.09 -23.24 -7.17
CA LYS A 243 -10.19 -22.49 -6.28
C LYS A 243 -10.86 -21.27 -5.61
N GLY A 244 -11.79 -20.62 -6.28
CA GLY A 244 -12.61 -19.54 -5.68
C GLY A 244 -13.51 -20.09 -4.56
N LYS A 245 -14.19 -21.20 -4.80
CA LYS A 245 -15.00 -21.89 -3.78
C LYS A 245 -14.18 -22.36 -2.58
N GLU A 246 -13.02 -22.93 -2.83
CA GLU A 246 -12.06 -23.35 -1.79
C GLU A 246 -11.62 -22.16 -0.94
N ALA A 247 -11.32 -21.02 -1.56
CA ALA A 247 -10.93 -19.80 -0.86
C ALA A 247 -12.08 -19.21 -0.02
N LEU A 248 -13.31 -19.18 -0.58
CA LEU A 248 -14.51 -18.75 0.13
C LEU A 248 -14.76 -19.60 1.36
N ASP A 249 -14.73 -20.92 1.22
CA ASP A 249 -14.93 -21.85 2.31
C ASP A 249 -13.84 -21.70 3.38
N THR A 250 -12.59 -21.69 2.98
CA THR A 250 -11.45 -21.59 3.90
C THR A 250 -11.47 -20.32 4.73
N TYR A 251 -11.65 -19.16 4.07
CA TYR A 251 -11.67 -17.87 4.77
C TYR A 251 -12.88 -17.75 5.70
N SER A 252 -14.05 -18.16 5.22
CA SER A 252 -15.29 -18.11 6.01
C SER A 252 -15.26 -19.06 7.20
N ARG A 253 -14.72 -20.26 7.04
CA ARG A 253 -14.56 -21.28 8.10
C ARG A 253 -13.61 -20.79 9.20
N LEU A 254 -12.48 -20.18 8.83
CA LEU A 254 -11.56 -19.57 9.80
C LEU A 254 -12.26 -18.54 10.68
N LEU A 255 -13.10 -17.68 10.09
CA LEU A 255 -13.83 -16.65 10.84
C LEU A 255 -15.03 -17.20 11.59
N ARG A 256 -15.79 -18.12 11.00
CA ARG A 256 -16.97 -18.74 11.63
C ARG A 256 -16.62 -19.59 12.84
N ASP A 257 -15.62 -20.46 12.68
CA ASP A 257 -15.33 -21.50 13.66
C ASP A 257 -14.33 -21.04 14.73
N TYR A 258 -13.48 -20.05 14.41
CA TYR A 258 -12.38 -19.60 15.27
C TYR A 258 -12.35 -18.07 15.51
N GLY A 259 -13.20 -17.31 14.85
CA GLY A 259 -13.32 -15.86 15.03
C GLY A 259 -14.15 -15.44 16.23
N PRO A 260 -14.13 -14.15 16.57
CA PRO A 260 -14.96 -13.61 17.65
C PRO A 260 -16.42 -13.51 17.23
N PRO A 261 -17.37 -13.55 18.19
CA PRO A 261 -18.76 -13.23 17.91
C PRO A 261 -18.90 -11.87 17.23
N GLY A 262 -19.77 -11.79 16.20
CA GLY A 262 -20.02 -10.55 15.47
C GLY A 262 -18.89 -10.13 14.52
N VAL A 263 -17.97 -11.03 14.15
CA VAL A 263 -16.84 -10.78 13.25
C VAL A 263 -17.25 -10.17 11.92
N VAL A 264 -18.48 -10.40 11.46
CA VAL A 264 -19.05 -9.80 10.24
C VAL A 264 -19.08 -8.26 10.26
N ASN A 265 -18.93 -7.65 11.42
CA ASN A 265 -18.85 -6.19 11.60
C ASN A 265 -17.40 -5.71 11.86
N TYR A 266 -16.40 -6.59 11.81
CA TYR A 266 -15.02 -6.24 12.14
C TYR A 266 -14.25 -5.76 10.92
N SER A 267 -13.61 -4.62 11.09
CA SER A 267 -12.54 -4.10 10.25
C SER A 267 -11.29 -3.89 11.12
N PHE A 268 -10.23 -3.26 10.57
CA PHE A 268 -8.95 -3.12 11.27
C PHE A 268 -9.05 -2.55 12.70
N PRO A 269 -9.92 -1.56 13.03
CA PRO A 269 -9.92 -1.00 14.39
C PRO A 269 -10.36 -2.01 15.46
N GLN A 270 -11.39 -2.84 15.17
CA GLN A 270 -11.86 -3.86 16.10
C GLN A 270 -10.85 -4.98 16.25
N ILE A 271 -10.22 -5.38 15.15
CA ILE A 271 -9.19 -6.43 15.11
C ILE A 271 -7.98 -6.02 15.93
N SER A 272 -7.44 -4.83 15.68
CA SER A 272 -6.27 -4.30 16.38
C SER A 272 -6.54 -4.07 17.87
N ALA A 273 -7.73 -3.58 18.22
CA ALA A 273 -8.16 -3.44 19.62
C ALA A 273 -8.21 -4.80 20.33
N LEU A 274 -8.76 -5.83 19.68
CA LEU A 274 -8.84 -7.18 20.22
C LEU A 274 -7.44 -7.79 20.44
N TYR A 275 -6.55 -7.68 19.45
CA TYR A 275 -5.19 -8.17 19.54
C TYR A 275 -4.39 -7.44 20.63
N ARG A 276 -4.42 -6.10 20.64
CA ARG A 276 -3.74 -5.26 21.64
C ARG A 276 -4.22 -5.56 23.06
N ALA A 277 -5.51 -5.82 23.24
CA ALA A 277 -6.07 -6.26 24.53
C ALA A 277 -5.65 -7.67 24.96
N GLY A 278 -4.89 -8.39 24.12
CA GLY A 278 -4.45 -9.76 24.39
C GLY A 278 -5.54 -10.81 24.27
N ARG A 279 -6.64 -10.49 23.59
CA ARG A 279 -7.83 -11.34 23.46
C ARG A 279 -7.89 -12.12 22.14
N ALA A 280 -6.92 -11.96 21.25
CA ALA A 280 -6.74 -12.76 20.04
C ALA A 280 -5.37 -13.39 20.01
N ALA A 281 -5.28 -14.66 19.60
CA ALA A 281 -4.04 -15.42 19.49
C ALA A 281 -3.34 -15.20 18.14
N MET A 282 -4.12 -15.18 17.07
CA MET A 282 -3.67 -14.84 15.73
C MET A 282 -4.51 -13.71 15.16
N SER A 283 -3.87 -12.70 14.55
CA SER A 283 -4.53 -11.60 13.86
C SER A 283 -3.97 -11.48 12.46
N PHE A 284 -4.83 -11.62 11.46
CA PHE A 284 -4.46 -11.44 10.06
C PHE A 284 -4.92 -10.07 9.59
N GLU A 285 -3.99 -9.11 9.56
CA GLU A 285 -4.30 -7.70 9.33
C GLU A 285 -3.10 -6.96 8.71
N SER A 286 -3.30 -5.70 8.35
CA SER A 286 -2.30 -4.82 7.73
C SER A 286 -0.96 -4.82 8.48
N SER A 287 0.13 -4.79 7.72
CA SER A 287 1.48 -4.59 8.27
C SER A 287 1.65 -3.27 9.03
N ASN A 288 0.80 -2.27 8.77
CA ASN A 288 0.82 -0.98 9.48
C ASN A 288 0.27 -1.07 10.91
N GLU A 289 -0.42 -2.17 11.28
CA GLU A 289 -0.89 -2.40 12.64
C GLU A 289 0.28 -2.67 13.63
N LEU A 290 1.50 -2.86 13.12
CA LEU A 290 2.70 -2.84 13.97
C LEU A 290 2.75 -1.58 14.82
N ARG A 291 2.42 -0.40 14.28
CA ARG A 291 2.34 0.85 15.05
C ARG A 291 1.41 0.70 16.26
N THR A 292 0.19 0.18 16.03
CA THR A 292 -0.81 -0.03 17.09
C THR A 292 -0.31 -1.02 18.17
N VAL A 293 0.41 -2.08 17.76
CA VAL A 293 1.01 -3.06 18.66
C VAL A 293 2.16 -2.42 19.46
N MET A 294 2.98 -1.58 18.84
CA MET A 294 4.08 -0.84 19.51
C MET A 294 3.55 0.13 20.56
N GLU A 295 2.49 0.88 20.27
CA GLU A 295 1.86 1.81 21.20
C GLU A 295 1.31 1.11 22.44
N GLY A 296 0.86 -0.13 22.31
CA GLY A 296 0.38 -0.96 23.41
C GLY A 296 1.45 -1.47 24.35
N GLY A 297 2.75 -1.40 23.97
CA GLY A 297 3.94 -1.78 24.76
C GLY A 297 3.96 -3.23 25.24
N ALA A 298 2.93 -3.67 25.95
CA ALA A 298 2.84 -5.00 26.58
C ALA A 298 2.77 -6.16 25.55
N ARG A 299 2.28 -5.91 24.34
CA ARG A 299 2.09 -6.98 23.32
C ARG A 299 3.29 -7.15 22.40
N LEU A 300 4.16 -6.16 22.30
CA LEU A 300 5.29 -6.20 21.37
C LEU A 300 6.20 -7.42 21.65
N LYS A 301 6.57 -7.65 22.89
CA LYS A 301 7.44 -8.76 23.32
C LYS A 301 6.79 -10.15 23.19
N ASP A 302 5.44 -10.21 23.19
CA ASP A 302 4.70 -11.46 23.07
C ASP A 302 4.16 -11.65 21.63
N THR A 303 4.70 -10.91 20.65
CA THR A 303 4.27 -10.97 19.25
C THR A 303 5.41 -11.45 18.36
N THR A 304 5.12 -12.39 17.47
CA THR A 304 5.90 -12.65 16.26
C THR A 304 5.10 -12.27 15.03
N LEU A 305 5.77 -11.83 13.97
CA LEU A 305 5.17 -11.43 12.71
C LEU A 305 5.68 -12.33 11.60
N ILE A 306 4.77 -12.90 10.85
CA ILE A 306 5.11 -13.74 9.70
C ILE A 306 4.32 -13.29 8.47
N PRO A 307 4.87 -13.45 7.24
CA PRO A 307 4.07 -13.33 6.03
C PRO A 307 2.87 -14.27 6.14
N PHE A 308 1.71 -13.93 5.58
CA PHE A 308 0.59 -14.86 5.58
C PHE A 308 1.01 -16.19 4.94
N PRO A 309 0.76 -17.33 5.61
CA PRO A 309 1.26 -18.62 5.19
C PRO A 309 0.84 -19.04 3.78
N ALA A 310 1.69 -19.88 3.14
CA ALA A 310 1.49 -20.33 1.78
C ALA A 310 0.24 -21.21 1.63
N GLY A 311 -0.40 -21.11 0.47
CA GLY A 311 -1.35 -22.09 -0.05
C GLY A 311 -0.71 -22.96 -1.14
N GLU A 312 -1.51 -23.64 -1.95
CA GLU A 312 -1.04 -24.50 -3.04
C GLU A 312 -0.28 -23.73 -4.13
N ALA A 313 -0.66 -22.47 -4.40
CA ALA A 313 0.05 -21.58 -5.34
C ALA A 313 1.27 -20.89 -4.72
N GLY A 314 1.62 -21.22 -3.48
CA GLY A 314 2.69 -20.58 -2.73
C GLY A 314 2.22 -19.33 -1.99
N GLN A 315 3.12 -18.34 -1.85
CA GLN A 315 2.83 -17.03 -1.26
C GLN A 315 2.66 -16.00 -2.37
N VAL A 316 1.46 -15.50 -2.53
CA VAL A 316 1.09 -14.38 -3.41
C VAL A 316 0.35 -13.35 -2.55
N PRO A 317 1.08 -12.60 -1.71
CA PRO A 317 0.44 -11.68 -0.78
C PRO A 317 -0.17 -10.47 -1.51
N THR A 318 -1.21 -9.89 -0.91
CA THR A 318 -1.68 -8.58 -1.32
C THR A 318 -0.62 -7.54 -0.96
N ALA A 319 -0.23 -6.69 -1.94
CA ALA A 319 0.66 -5.56 -1.72
C ALA A 319 0.08 -4.30 -2.35
N ILE A 320 -0.27 -3.33 -1.54
CA ILE A 320 -0.91 -2.08 -1.92
C ILE A 320 -0.26 -0.90 -1.21
N GLY A 321 -0.71 0.31 -1.51
CA GLY A 321 -0.29 1.51 -0.78
C GLY A 321 -1.38 2.57 -0.85
N TRP A 322 -1.56 3.29 0.26
CA TRP A 322 -2.36 4.49 0.26
C TRP A 322 -1.65 5.60 -0.50
N GLY A 323 -2.43 6.40 -1.18
CA GLY A 323 -1.99 7.59 -1.86
C GLY A 323 -2.59 8.85 -1.27
N MET A 324 -1.93 9.96 -1.51
CA MET A 324 -2.38 11.31 -1.19
C MET A 324 -2.68 12.04 -2.49
N ALA A 325 -3.91 12.45 -2.69
CA ALA A 325 -4.41 13.06 -3.91
C ALA A 325 -4.84 14.51 -3.68
N VAL A 326 -4.70 15.34 -4.70
CA VAL A 326 -5.30 16.68 -4.75
C VAL A 326 -6.66 16.58 -5.44
N SER A 327 -7.67 17.25 -4.87
CA SER A 327 -9.02 17.32 -5.45
C SER A 327 -9.02 18.12 -6.74
N ALA A 328 -9.66 17.58 -7.79
CA ALA A 328 -9.88 18.32 -9.03
C ALA A 328 -10.77 19.58 -8.83
N HIS A 329 -11.51 19.63 -7.72
CA HIS A 329 -12.39 20.75 -7.38
C HIS A 329 -11.74 21.77 -6.42
N SER A 330 -10.50 21.53 -5.97
CA SER A 330 -9.75 22.48 -5.14
C SER A 330 -9.55 23.79 -5.89
N LYS A 331 -9.80 24.92 -5.22
CA LYS A 331 -9.49 26.26 -5.74
C LYS A 331 -8.06 26.71 -5.45
N GLN A 332 -7.27 25.84 -4.82
CA GLN A 332 -5.88 26.12 -4.48
C GLN A 332 -4.97 24.87 -4.64
N PRO A 333 -4.99 24.25 -5.84
CA PRO A 333 -4.29 22.97 -6.06
C PRO A 333 -2.78 23.07 -5.80
N ASP A 334 -2.16 24.23 -6.06
CA ASP A 334 -0.73 24.44 -5.82
C ASP A 334 -0.39 24.44 -4.32
N ALA A 335 -1.21 25.10 -3.49
CA ALA A 335 -1.03 25.05 -2.04
C ALA A 335 -1.30 23.64 -1.48
N ALA A 336 -2.27 22.92 -2.04
CA ALA A 336 -2.56 21.52 -1.72
C ALA A 336 -1.37 20.62 -2.08
N TRP A 337 -0.72 20.87 -3.24
CA TRP A 337 0.49 20.16 -3.64
C TRP A 337 1.63 20.32 -2.63
N TYR A 338 1.81 21.50 -2.03
CA TYR A 338 2.84 21.71 -1.00
C TYR A 338 2.66 20.77 0.20
N PHE A 339 1.42 20.52 0.61
CA PHE A 339 1.14 19.55 1.65
C PHE A 339 1.42 18.11 1.17
N VAL A 340 0.98 17.74 -0.03
CA VAL A 340 1.20 16.41 -0.59
C VAL A 340 2.69 16.11 -0.70
N GLN A 341 3.49 17.01 -1.29
CA GLN A 341 4.92 16.77 -1.45
C GLN A 341 5.66 16.72 -0.10
N TRP A 342 5.31 17.58 0.86
CA TRP A 342 5.89 17.51 2.19
C TRP A 342 5.56 16.18 2.88
N ALA A 343 4.29 15.78 2.89
CA ALA A 343 3.82 14.56 3.52
C ALA A 343 4.43 13.28 2.91
N THR A 344 4.78 13.33 1.62
CA THR A 344 5.38 12.22 0.89
C THR A 344 6.88 12.43 0.60
N SER A 345 7.53 13.41 1.24
CA SER A 345 8.97 13.66 1.14
C SER A 345 9.78 12.56 1.84
N PRO A 346 11.06 12.37 1.45
CA PRO A 346 11.93 11.38 2.10
C PRO A 346 12.05 11.60 3.61
N GLY A 347 12.15 12.85 4.06
CA GLY A 347 12.26 13.18 5.48
C GLY A 347 11.05 12.76 6.30
N VAL A 348 9.85 13.12 5.85
CA VAL A 348 8.60 12.75 6.54
C VAL A 348 8.34 11.25 6.46
N GLN A 349 8.58 10.62 5.31
CA GLN A 349 8.45 9.17 5.19
C GLN A 349 9.41 8.40 6.11
N LYS A 350 10.64 8.92 6.34
CA LYS A 350 11.55 8.34 7.34
C LYS A 350 11.01 8.46 8.76
N GLN A 351 10.48 9.63 9.12
CA GLN A 351 9.84 9.82 10.42
C GLN A 351 8.64 8.89 10.65
N MET A 352 7.86 8.62 9.61
CA MET A 352 6.76 7.65 9.67
C MET A 352 7.27 6.21 9.72
N ALA A 353 8.37 5.91 9.04
CA ALA A 353 8.93 4.55 8.98
C ALA A 353 9.35 4.03 10.35
N VAL A 354 10.01 4.87 11.18
CA VAL A 354 10.35 4.52 12.57
C VAL A 354 9.14 4.51 13.53
N GLN A 355 7.96 4.79 13.01
CA GLN A 355 6.68 4.60 13.69
C GLN A 355 5.92 3.35 13.20
N GLY A 356 6.56 2.48 12.41
CA GLY A 356 5.95 1.23 11.92
C GLY A 356 5.12 1.38 10.63
N ILE A 357 5.36 2.44 9.84
CA ILE A 357 4.73 2.63 8.52
C ILE A 357 5.77 2.35 7.44
N ALA A 358 5.58 1.28 6.67
CA ALA A 358 6.57 0.86 5.68
C ALA A 358 6.73 1.90 4.55
N PRO A 359 7.96 2.37 4.30
CA PRO A 359 8.20 3.44 3.34
C PRO A 359 8.05 2.94 1.88
N PRO A 360 7.41 3.72 0.99
CA PRO A 360 7.29 3.40 -0.43
C PRO A 360 8.51 3.86 -1.24
N ARG A 361 9.60 4.29 -0.57
CA ARG A 361 10.75 4.95 -1.16
C ARG A 361 12.04 4.19 -0.84
N SER A 362 12.83 3.87 -1.86
CA SER A 362 14.06 3.08 -1.70
C SER A 362 15.12 3.79 -0.82
N ALA A 363 15.26 5.11 -0.93
CA ALA A 363 16.19 5.88 -0.11
C ALA A 363 15.87 5.75 1.39
N VAL A 364 14.57 5.77 1.77
CA VAL A 364 14.14 5.60 3.15
C VAL A 364 14.28 4.15 3.62
N ALA A 365 13.92 3.19 2.76
CA ALA A 365 14.08 1.76 3.08
C ALA A 365 15.54 1.35 3.32
N ASN A 366 16.50 2.08 2.74
CA ASN A 366 17.94 1.87 2.91
C ASN A 366 18.62 2.86 3.87
N ASP A 367 17.86 3.77 4.49
CA ASP A 367 18.40 4.76 5.43
C ASP A 367 19.03 4.07 6.65
N PRO A 368 20.27 4.44 7.07
CA PRO A 368 20.96 3.78 8.16
C PRO A 368 20.24 3.88 9.53
N GLU A 369 19.55 4.98 9.80
CA GLU A 369 18.79 5.18 11.03
C GLU A 369 17.55 4.27 11.06
N TYR A 370 16.83 4.19 9.93
CA TYR A 370 15.72 3.26 9.80
C TYR A 370 16.17 1.79 9.93
N ARG A 371 17.30 1.42 9.29
CA ARG A 371 17.86 0.06 9.41
C ARG A 371 18.27 -0.26 10.84
N LYS A 372 18.90 0.69 11.53
CA LYS A 372 19.20 0.53 12.96
C LYS A 372 17.95 0.32 13.78
N TRP A 373 16.89 1.12 13.56
CA TRP A 373 15.61 0.95 14.23
C TRP A 373 14.99 -0.44 13.99
N ILE A 374 15.08 -0.99 12.77
CA ILE A 374 14.65 -2.36 12.47
C ILE A 374 15.46 -3.37 13.32
N ASP A 375 16.77 -3.16 13.44
CA ASP A 375 17.68 -4.11 14.10
C ASP A 375 17.55 -4.14 15.62
N GLU A 376 16.98 -3.14 16.25
CA GLU A 376 16.85 -3.03 17.71
C GLU A 376 15.87 -4.06 18.32
N GLU A 377 14.85 -4.52 17.55
CA GLU A 377 13.82 -5.41 18.08
C GLU A 377 13.56 -6.60 17.13
N PRO A 378 13.50 -7.83 17.64
CA PRO A 378 13.22 -9.02 16.81
C PRO A 378 11.93 -8.92 16.00
N VAL A 379 10.86 -8.37 16.58
CA VAL A 379 9.57 -8.21 15.92
C VAL A 379 9.64 -7.24 14.73
N ARG A 380 10.49 -6.21 14.79
CA ARG A 380 10.71 -5.28 13.68
C ARG A 380 11.46 -5.94 12.53
N LYS A 381 12.44 -6.82 12.82
CA LYS A 381 13.11 -7.66 11.80
C LYS A 381 12.13 -8.59 11.10
N GLN A 382 11.25 -9.23 11.85
CA GLN A 382 10.20 -10.09 11.32
C GLN A 382 9.22 -9.30 10.44
N TRP A 383 8.84 -8.10 10.89
CA TRP A 383 8.03 -7.18 10.11
C TRP A 383 8.70 -6.80 8.79
N GLN A 384 9.97 -6.42 8.82
CA GLN A 384 10.72 -6.12 7.60
C GLN A 384 10.79 -7.34 6.67
N ALA A 385 11.07 -8.53 7.20
CA ALA A 385 11.08 -9.75 6.40
C ALA A 385 9.73 -10.04 5.73
N ALA A 386 8.61 -9.76 6.43
CA ALA A 386 7.28 -9.87 5.83
C ALA A 386 7.05 -8.82 4.72
N LEU A 387 7.51 -7.58 4.92
CA LEU A 387 7.47 -6.54 3.89
C LEU A 387 8.33 -6.89 2.66
N ASP A 388 9.48 -7.51 2.85
CA ASP A 388 10.33 -7.97 1.74
C ASP A 388 9.61 -9.03 0.89
N VAL A 389 8.83 -9.92 1.50
CA VAL A 389 7.96 -10.86 0.78
C VAL A 389 6.84 -10.13 0.04
N LEU A 390 6.20 -9.11 0.66
CA LEU A 390 5.20 -8.28 -0.01
C LEU A 390 5.78 -7.57 -1.23
N ALA A 391 6.97 -7.00 -1.10
CA ALA A 391 7.64 -6.29 -2.19
C ALA A 391 8.05 -7.21 -3.35
N ALA A 392 8.51 -8.43 -3.02
CA ALA A 392 9.02 -9.38 -4.01
C ALA A 392 7.92 -10.17 -4.74
N LYS A 393 6.80 -10.47 -4.08
CA LYS A 393 5.77 -11.40 -4.56
C LYS A 393 4.36 -10.82 -4.58
N GLY A 394 4.20 -9.58 -4.13
CA GLY A 394 2.89 -8.98 -3.91
C GLY A 394 2.07 -8.73 -5.17
N SER A 395 0.77 -8.95 -5.06
CA SER A 395 -0.25 -8.58 -6.04
C SER A 395 -1.02 -7.36 -5.56
N SER A 396 -1.23 -6.38 -6.44
CA SER A 396 -2.11 -5.24 -6.16
C SER A 396 -3.58 -5.54 -6.42
N GLU A 397 -3.91 -6.75 -6.87
CA GLU A 397 -5.28 -7.16 -7.16
C GLU A 397 -6.05 -7.43 -5.87
N VAL A 398 -6.92 -6.50 -5.49
CA VAL A 398 -7.76 -6.54 -4.29
C VAL A 398 -9.22 -6.30 -4.66
N GLY A 399 -9.92 -7.37 -4.96
CA GLY A 399 -11.24 -7.33 -5.59
C GLY A 399 -11.11 -7.35 -7.13
N TYR A 400 -12.20 -7.05 -7.82
CA TYR A 400 -12.26 -7.11 -9.28
C TYR A 400 -11.52 -5.95 -9.92
N PRO A 401 -10.67 -6.18 -10.93
CA PRO A 401 -9.94 -5.11 -11.63
C PRO A 401 -10.85 -4.40 -12.66
N ILE A 402 -11.92 -3.75 -12.20
CA ILE A 402 -12.93 -3.03 -12.96
C ILE A 402 -13.19 -1.66 -12.34
N VAL A 403 -13.79 -0.74 -13.11
CA VAL A 403 -14.17 0.60 -12.61
C VAL A 403 -15.04 0.49 -11.36
N ALA A 404 -16.01 -0.42 -11.37
CA ALA A 404 -16.91 -0.70 -10.24
C ALA A 404 -16.27 -1.63 -9.17
N ASN A 405 -14.94 -1.56 -8.96
CA ASN A 405 -14.29 -2.34 -7.89
C ASN A 405 -14.90 -2.08 -6.52
N PRO A 406 -15.19 -0.82 -6.10
CA PRO A 406 -15.82 -0.58 -4.80
C PRO A 406 -17.14 -1.31 -4.62
N GLU A 407 -18.00 -1.36 -5.65
CA GLU A 407 -19.28 -2.05 -5.64
C GLU A 407 -19.10 -3.57 -5.65
N SER A 408 -18.10 -4.09 -6.37
CA SER A 408 -17.81 -5.52 -6.42
C SER A 408 -17.49 -6.12 -5.04
N ARG A 409 -16.93 -5.30 -4.15
CA ARG A 409 -16.55 -5.71 -2.78
C ARG A 409 -17.76 -6.08 -1.92
N GLU A 410 -18.93 -5.49 -2.19
CA GLU A 410 -20.16 -5.84 -1.49
C GLU A 410 -20.63 -7.26 -1.84
N PHE A 411 -20.52 -7.69 -3.11
CA PHE A 411 -20.85 -9.05 -3.54
C PHE A 411 -19.88 -10.09 -2.96
N ILE A 412 -18.58 -9.83 -3.02
CA ILE A 412 -17.57 -10.69 -2.39
C ILE A 412 -17.84 -10.80 -0.89
N GLY A 413 -18.05 -9.65 -0.25
CA GLY A 413 -18.30 -9.59 1.19
C GLY A 413 -19.59 -10.28 1.59
N GLN A 414 -20.65 -10.17 0.79
CA GLN A 414 -21.92 -10.86 1.06
C GLN A 414 -21.72 -12.38 0.99
N ALA A 415 -21.03 -12.89 -0.04
CA ALA A 415 -20.77 -14.33 -0.16
C ALA A 415 -20.05 -14.88 1.08
N VAL A 416 -19.00 -14.19 1.53
CA VAL A 416 -18.25 -14.58 2.73
C VAL A 416 -19.12 -14.51 3.99
N GLN A 417 -19.93 -13.45 4.16
CA GLN A 417 -20.80 -13.31 5.33
C GLN A 417 -21.90 -14.35 5.38
N ASP A 418 -22.51 -14.69 4.23
CA ASP A 418 -23.51 -15.75 4.13
C ASP A 418 -22.95 -17.10 4.63
N LEU A 419 -21.66 -17.38 4.34
CA LEU A 419 -20.97 -18.58 4.80
C LEU A 419 -20.59 -18.52 6.29
N ILE A 420 -20.14 -17.36 6.79
CA ILE A 420 -19.85 -17.17 8.23
C ILE A 420 -21.12 -17.39 9.06
N LEU A 421 -22.25 -16.89 8.56
CA LEU A 421 -23.56 -16.96 9.25
C LEU A 421 -24.33 -18.27 8.98
N ASN A 422 -23.76 -19.21 8.20
CA ASN A 422 -24.41 -20.45 7.76
C ASN A 422 -25.77 -20.24 7.07
N GLN A 423 -25.90 -19.13 6.31
CA GLN A 423 -27.13 -18.78 5.58
C GLN A 423 -27.19 -19.44 4.21
N LYS A 424 -26.05 -19.78 3.62
CA LYS A 424 -25.94 -20.42 2.30
C LYS A 424 -24.82 -21.46 2.29
N THR A 425 -24.92 -22.37 1.32
CA THR A 425 -23.79 -23.23 0.92
C THR A 425 -22.79 -22.43 0.09
N VAL A 426 -21.56 -22.92 -0.08
CA VAL A 426 -20.53 -22.29 -0.92
C VAL A 426 -21.01 -22.10 -2.36
N ASP A 427 -21.71 -23.10 -2.92
CA ASP A 427 -22.27 -23.04 -4.26
C ASP A 427 -23.33 -21.95 -4.42
N GLN A 428 -24.22 -21.80 -3.43
CA GLN A 428 -25.22 -20.76 -3.44
C GLN A 428 -24.61 -19.37 -3.27
N ALA A 429 -23.69 -19.21 -2.31
CA ALA A 429 -23.04 -17.93 -2.03
C ALA A 429 -22.24 -17.41 -3.22
N CYS A 430 -21.44 -18.29 -3.86
CA CYS A 430 -20.67 -17.89 -5.04
C CYS A 430 -21.54 -17.61 -6.26
N ALA A 431 -22.62 -18.40 -6.50
CA ALA A 431 -23.52 -18.18 -7.64
C ALA A 431 -24.25 -16.83 -7.54
N ASP A 432 -24.70 -16.47 -6.32
CA ASP A 432 -25.34 -15.17 -6.10
C ASP A 432 -24.34 -14.01 -6.30
N ALA A 433 -23.10 -14.17 -5.83
CA ALA A 433 -22.05 -13.19 -6.06
C ALA A 433 -21.70 -13.06 -7.54
N ASP A 434 -21.47 -14.16 -8.26
CA ASP A 434 -21.14 -14.15 -9.69
C ASP A 434 -22.22 -13.46 -10.53
N LYS A 435 -23.50 -13.67 -10.21
CA LYS A 435 -24.61 -12.98 -10.87
C LYS A 435 -24.51 -11.45 -10.76
N GLY A 436 -24.19 -10.94 -9.58
CA GLY A 436 -24.02 -9.50 -9.35
C GLY A 436 -22.74 -8.96 -9.98
N LEU A 437 -21.65 -9.73 -9.89
CA LEU A 437 -20.33 -9.37 -10.42
C LEU A 437 -20.31 -9.35 -11.95
N ASP A 438 -20.91 -10.35 -12.60
CA ASP A 438 -21.02 -10.37 -14.06
C ASP A 438 -21.86 -9.20 -14.58
N ALA A 439 -22.89 -8.78 -13.84
CA ALA A 439 -23.66 -7.58 -14.17
C ALA A 439 -22.80 -6.29 -14.06
N LEU A 440 -21.92 -6.17 -13.06
CA LEU A 440 -20.98 -5.05 -12.98
C LEU A 440 -19.91 -5.09 -14.08
N ILE A 441 -19.40 -6.26 -14.41
CA ILE A 441 -18.40 -6.45 -15.47
C ILE A 441 -18.98 -6.04 -16.84
N ALA A 442 -20.28 -6.28 -17.07
CA ALA A 442 -20.96 -5.94 -18.33
C ALA A 442 -21.26 -4.44 -18.49
N GLN A 443 -21.19 -3.64 -17.42
CA GLN A 443 -21.45 -2.19 -17.43
C GLN A 443 -20.24 -1.35 -17.90
N LYS A 444 -19.40 -1.85 -18.78
CA LYS A 444 -18.16 -1.20 -19.28
C LYS A 444 -18.40 0.16 -19.91
#